data_8abc7f1df71f952cae706c3ea3ee7535
#
_entry.id   8abc7f1df71f952cae706c3ea3ee7535
#
_cell.length_a   1.000
_cell.length_b   1.000
_cell.length_c   1.000
_cell.angle_alpha   90.00
_cell.angle_beta   90.00
_cell.angle_gamma   90.00
#
_symmetry.space_group_name_H-M   'P 1'
#
loop_
_entity.id
_entity.type
_entity.pdbx_description
1 polymer ?
#
loop_
_entity_poly.entity_id
_entity_poly.type
_entity_poly.pdbx_seq_one_letter_code
_entity_poly.pdbx_strand_id
1 'polypeptide(L)'
;MNNKLYKLGIDIGSTTVKIAILNKDNDILFSDYERHFANIQDTLASLLLKAKELLGDIKVNPVITGSGGLTLANHLNVPFNQEVVSVASALEYYAPKTDVAIELGGEDAKIIYFTNGIDQRMNGICAGGTGSFIDQMASLLQTDATGLNEYAKNYQSIYPIAARCGVFAKTDIQPLINEGATKEDLAASIFQAVVN
;
A
#
# COMPACT_ATOMS: atom_id res chain seq x y z
N MET A 1 20.12 -21.18 24.71
CA MET A 1 19.00 -20.47 24.04
C MET A 1 19.60 -19.44 23.08
N ASN A 2 19.42 -19.59 21.80
CA ASN A 2 19.97 -18.65 20.80
C ASN A 2 19.29 -17.29 20.94
N ASN A 3 20.04 -16.32 21.44
CA ASN A 3 19.55 -14.96 21.72
C ASN A 3 19.48 -14.13 20.39
N LYS A 4 18.88 -14.71 19.35
CA LYS A 4 18.71 -14.02 18.07
C LYS A 4 17.64 -12.96 18.24
N LEU A 5 18.01 -11.71 18.03
CA LEU A 5 17.10 -10.57 17.99
C LEU A 5 16.71 -10.33 16.52
N TYR A 6 15.43 -10.39 16.21
CA TYR A 6 14.88 -10.13 14.87
C TYR A 6 14.41 -8.67 14.76
N LYS A 7 14.34 -8.15 13.56
CA LYS A 7 13.79 -6.81 13.29
C LYS A 7 12.30 -6.95 12.98
N LEU A 8 11.45 -6.12 13.60
CA LEU A 8 10.02 -6.07 13.32
C LEU A 8 9.67 -4.65 12.83
N GLY A 9 9.27 -4.54 11.58
CA GLY A 9 8.66 -3.33 11.02
C GLY A 9 7.15 -3.41 11.13
N ILE A 10 6.51 -2.32 11.57
CA ILE A 10 5.05 -2.17 11.66
C ILE A 10 4.68 -0.89 10.91
N ASP A 11 3.84 -0.99 9.89
CA ASP A 11 3.29 0.15 9.16
C ASP A 11 1.79 0.29 9.45
N ILE A 12 1.42 1.41 10.08
CA ILE A 12 0.03 1.75 10.36
C ILE A 12 -0.40 2.83 9.36
N GLY A 13 -0.93 2.38 8.24
CA GLY A 13 -1.49 3.28 7.23
C GLY A 13 -2.92 3.72 7.54
N SER A 14 -3.50 4.56 6.70
CA SER A 14 -4.88 5.06 6.83
C SER A 14 -5.95 3.96 6.71
N THR A 15 -5.66 2.90 5.95
CA THR A 15 -6.62 1.81 5.67
C THR A 15 -6.13 0.43 6.07
N THR A 16 -4.81 0.24 6.23
CA THR A 16 -4.19 -1.07 6.42
C THR A 16 -3.14 -1.04 7.53
N VAL A 17 -2.98 -2.17 8.22
CA VAL A 17 -1.80 -2.48 9.05
C VAL A 17 -0.96 -3.50 8.31
N LYS A 18 0.36 -3.29 8.30
CA LYS A 18 1.33 -4.20 7.69
C LYS A 18 2.42 -4.53 8.69
N ILE A 19 2.93 -5.74 8.65
CA ILE A 19 4.12 -6.11 9.43
C ILE A 19 5.13 -6.84 8.55
N ALA A 20 6.41 -6.66 8.88
CA ALA A 20 7.51 -7.43 8.31
C ALA A 20 8.50 -7.83 9.39
N ILE A 21 8.90 -9.11 9.42
CA ILE A 21 9.91 -9.62 10.33
C ILE A 21 11.12 -10.06 9.52
N LEU A 22 12.29 -9.51 9.87
CA LEU A 22 13.53 -9.78 9.18
C LEU A 22 14.56 -10.41 10.12
N ASN A 23 15.43 -11.24 9.55
CA ASN A 23 16.59 -11.74 10.26
C ASN A 23 17.71 -10.67 10.31
N LYS A 24 18.87 -11.04 10.88
CA LYS A 24 20.04 -10.16 10.96
C LYS A 24 20.61 -9.75 9.60
N ASP A 25 20.40 -10.56 8.58
CA ASP A 25 20.92 -10.39 7.22
C ASP A 25 19.91 -9.64 6.33
N ASN A 26 18.81 -9.15 6.91
CA ASN A 26 17.66 -8.48 6.26
C ASN A 26 16.81 -9.39 5.37
N ASP A 27 16.93 -10.72 5.46
CA ASP A 27 15.99 -11.58 4.77
C ASP A 27 14.63 -11.50 5.44
N ILE A 28 13.57 -11.39 4.64
CA ILE A 28 12.19 -11.35 5.11
C ILE A 28 11.77 -12.77 5.51
N LEU A 29 11.49 -12.98 6.78
CA LEU A 29 11.02 -14.26 7.33
C LEU A 29 9.50 -14.35 7.35
N PHE A 30 8.83 -13.22 7.53
CA PHE A 30 7.39 -13.08 7.54
C PHE A 30 7.01 -11.68 7.08
N SER A 31 5.99 -11.57 6.25
CA SER A 31 5.33 -10.31 5.95
C SER A 31 3.86 -10.58 5.64
N ASP A 32 3.00 -9.72 6.16
CA ASP A 32 1.56 -9.79 5.90
C ASP A 32 0.93 -8.40 6.12
N TYR A 33 -0.25 -8.17 5.54
CA TYR A 33 -1.03 -6.96 5.75
C TYR A 33 -2.52 -7.25 5.79
N GLU A 34 -3.25 -6.45 6.57
CA GLU A 34 -4.70 -6.52 6.66
C GLU A 34 -5.33 -5.13 6.68
N ARG A 35 -6.57 -5.03 6.18
CA ARG A 35 -7.39 -3.83 6.36
C ARG A 35 -7.89 -3.77 7.80
N HIS A 36 -7.70 -2.61 8.45
CA HIS A 36 -8.06 -2.47 9.86
C HIS A 36 -9.51 -2.02 10.10
N PHE A 37 -10.23 -1.49 9.09
CA PHE A 37 -11.61 -1.02 9.26
C PHE A 37 -11.84 -0.24 10.55
N ALA A 38 -10.93 0.69 10.88
CA ALA A 38 -10.84 1.46 12.12
C ALA A 38 -10.51 0.64 13.39
N ASN A 39 -10.20 -0.66 13.30
CA ASN A 39 -9.81 -1.52 14.41
C ASN A 39 -8.33 -1.90 14.34
N ILE A 40 -7.45 -0.89 14.49
CA ILE A 40 -5.99 -1.02 14.30
C ILE A 40 -5.39 -2.02 15.31
N GLN A 41 -5.84 -1.98 16.58
CA GLN A 41 -5.23 -2.80 17.63
C GLN A 41 -5.46 -4.29 17.42
N ASP A 42 -6.70 -4.70 17.14
CA ASP A 42 -7.01 -6.12 16.90
C ASP A 42 -6.40 -6.61 15.59
N THR A 43 -6.34 -5.77 14.57
CA THR A 43 -5.68 -6.09 13.30
C THR A 43 -4.18 -6.33 13.50
N LEU A 44 -3.50 -5.44 14.25
CA LEU A 44 -2.09 -5.64 14.58
C LEU A 44 -1.87 -6.91 15.42
N ALA A 45 -2.73 -7.15 16.41
CA ALA A 45 -2.66 -8.36 17.23
C ALA A 45 -2.84 -9.63 16.38
N SER A 46 -3.79 -9.64 15.45
CA SER A 46 -4.01 -10.74 14.50
C SER A 46 -2.74 -11.04 13.68
N LEU A 47 -2.14 -10.02 13.08
CA LEU A 47 -0.91 -10.16 12.30
C LEU A 47 0.27 -10.69 13.13
N LEU A 48 0.43 -10.20 14.36
CA LEU A 48 1.48 -10.66 15.27
C LEU A 48 1.26 -12.12 15.70
N LEU A 49 0.00 -12.54 15.91
CA LEU A 49 -0.33 -13.94 16.23
C LEU A 49 -0.01 -14.86 15.06
N LYS A 50 -0.35 -14.50 13.82
CA LYS A 50 0.04 -15.26 12.62
C LYS A 50 1.56 -15.40 12.51
N ALA A 51 2.31 -14.33 12.75
CA ALA A 51 3.77 -14.38 12.75
C ALA A 51 4.30 -15.32 13.85
N LYS A 52 3.71 -15.29 15.05
CA LYS A 52 4.07 -16.19 16.15
C LYS A 52 3.76 -17.65 15.85
N GLU A 53 2.63 -17.94 15.20
CA GLU A 53 2.28 -19.31 14.78
C GLU A 53 3.32 -19.88 13.80
N LEU A 54 3.84 -19.06 12.88
CA LEU A 54 4.83 -19.49 11.90
C LEU A 54 6.25 -19.55 12.46
N LEU A 55 6.67 -18.55 13.24
CA LEU A 55 8.07 -18.37 13.68
C LEU A 55 8.33 -18.83 15.11
N GLY A 56 7.28 -19.15 15.87
CA GLY A 56 7.38 -19.48 17.30
C GLY A 56 7.65 -18.25 18.17
N ASP A 57 8.08 -18.52 19.42
CA ASP A 57 8.46 -17.47 20.37
C ASP A 57 9.84 -16.91 20.02
N ILE A 58 9.88 -15.76 19.35
CA ILE A 58 11.08 -15.04 18.98
C ILE A 58 11.16 -13.69 19.69
N LYS A 59 12.39 -13.17 19.86
CA LYS A 59 12.61 -11.81 20.37
C LYS A 59 12.73 -10.87 19.19
N VAL A 60 11.95 -9.78 19.21
CA VAL A 60 11.93 -8.78 18.15
C VAL A 60 12.33 -7.40 18.66
N ASN A 61 12.92 -6.59 17.79
CA ASN A 61 13.15 -5.16 17.98
C ASN A 61 12.17 -4.41 17.06
N PRO A 62 11.08 -3.83 17.58
CA PRO A 62 10.06 -3.19 16.78
C PRO A 62 10.45 -1.76 16.37
N VAL A 63 10.04 -1.37 15.17
CA VAL A 63 10.02 0.01 14.67
C VAL A 63 8.66 0.23 14.00
N ILE A 64 8.03 1.38 14.26
CA ILE A 64 6.73 1.72 13.71
C ILE A 64 6.89 2.83 12.67
N THR A 65 6.09 2.76 11.62
CA THR A 65 5.94 3.77 10.57
C THR A 65 4.46 3.91 10.22
N GLY A 66 4.15 4.74 9.23
CA GLY A 66 2.79 4.96 8.76
C GLY A 66 2.12 6.18 9.36
N SER A 67 1.16 6.75 8.62
CA SER A 67 0.43 7.98 9.00
C SER A 67 -0.32 7.85 10.34
N GLY A 68 -0.80 6.65 10.69
CA GLY A 68 -1.43 6.33 11.98
C GLY A 68 -0.48 5.84 13.06
N GLY A 69 0.81 5.63 12.75
CA GLY A 69 1.74 4.91 13.61
C GLY A 69 2.32 5.67 14.80
N LEU A 70 2.41 7.02 14.71
CA LEU A 70 3.09 7.83 15.72
C LEU A 70 2.47 7.71 17.12
N THR A 71 1.15 7.72 17.22
CA THR A 71 0.45 7.59 18.49
C THR A 71 0.72 6.22 19.13
N LEU A 72 0.69 5.16 18.34
CA LEU A 72 0.97 3.80 18.82
C LEU A 72 2.44 3.65 19.25
N ALA A 73 3.38 4.19 18.48
CA ALA A 73 4.81 4.18 18.80
C ALA A 73 5.08 4.85 20.15
N ASN A 74 4.48 6.00 20.40
CA ASN A 74 4.57 6.70 21.68
C ASN A 74 3.96 5.90 22.84
N HIS A 75 2.78 5.29 22.60
CA HIS A 75 2.11 4.48 23.61
C HIS A 75 2.92 3.24 24.01
N LEU A 76 3.54 2.57 23.03
CA LEU A 76 4.36 1.37 23.25
C LEU A 76 5.81 1.69 23.61
N ASN A 77 6.20 2.97 23.60
CA ASN A 77 7.59 3.42 23.79
C ASN A 77 8.58 2.71 22.85
N VAL A 78 8.23 2.64 21.56
CA VAL A 78 9.07 2.10 20.48
C VAL A 78 9.44 3.18 19.47
N PRO A 79 10.57 3.04 18.75
CA PRO A 79 10.97 4.02 17.74
C PRO A 79 9.92 4.17 16.63
N PHE A 80 9.76 5.42 16.15
CA PHE A 80 8.97 5.75 14.99
C PHE A 80 9.87 6.29 13.87
N ASN A 81 9.69 5.80 12.65
CA ASN A 81 10.32 6.32 11.45
C ASN A 81 9.26 6.91 10.51
N GLN A 82 9.62 7.98 9.80
CA GLN A 82 8.77 8.49 8.72
C GLN A 82 8.73 7.51 7.56
N GLU A 83 7.59 7.43 6.87
CA GLU A 83 7.36 6.52 5.74
C GLU A 83 8.43 6.67 4.66
N VAL A 84 8.71 7.90 4.25
CA VAL A 84 9.70 8.20 3.21
C VAL A 84 11.10 7.67 3.57
N VAL A 85 11.49 7.76 4.84
CA VAL A 85 12.77 7.24 5.32
C VAL A 85 12.76 5.71 5.28
N SER A 86 11.64 5.10 5.65
CA SER A 86 11.48 3.63 5.63
C SER A 86 11.52 3.08 4.21
N VAL A 87 10.81 3.73 3.26
CA VAL A 87 10.83 3.37 1.83
C VAL A 87 12.23 3.55 1.24
N ALA A 88 12.88 4.69 1.50
CA ALA A 88 14.23 4.95 1.00
C ALA A 88 15.24 3.90 1.48
N SER A 89 15.22 3.57 2.79
CA SER A 89 16.11 2.55 3.36
C SER A 89 15.85 1.16 2.78
N ALA A 90 14.60 0.80 2.53
CA ALA A 90 14.26 -0.47 1.91
C ALA A 90 14.75 -0.56 0.47
N LEU A 91 14.56 0.50 -0.32
CA LEU A 91 14.99 0.54 -1.72
C LEU A 91 16.51 0.59 -1.86
N GLU A 92 17.20 1.30 -0.98
CA GLU A 92 18.68 1.31 -0.94
C GLU A 92 19.23 -0.11 -0.76
N TYR A 93 18.55 -0.95 0.03
CA TYR A 93 18.99 -2.31 0.28
C TYR A 93 18.51 -3.30 -0.80
N TYR A 94 17.21 -3.30 -1.13
CA TYR A 94 16.61 -4.33 -2.00
C TYR A 94 16.64 -3.97 -3.48
N ALA A 95 16.66 -2.68 -3.82
CA ALA A 95 16.63 -2.17 -5.18
C ALA A 95 17.52 -0.92 -5.36
N PRO A 96 18.86 -1.04 -5.16
CA PRO A 96 19.77 0.11 -5.07
C PRO A 96 19.94 0.91 -6.37
N LYS A 97 19.35 0.47 -7.48
CA LYS A 97 19.34 1.16 -8.77
C LYS A 97 18.05 1.92 -9.03
N THR A 98 17.20 2.09 -8.02
CA THR A 98 15.93 2.79 -8.15
C THR A 98 16.18 4.31 -8.14
N ASP A 99 15.81 5.00 -9.22
CA ASP A 99 15.85 6.44 -9.32
C ASP A 99 14.57 7.10 -8.80
N VAL A 100 13.43 6.42 -8.95
CA VAL A 100 12.10 6.92 -8.60
C VAL A 100 11.26 5.81 -7.99
N ALA A 101 10.56 6.10 -6.90
CA ALA A 101 9.52 5.23 -6.36
C ALA A 101 8.16 5.93 -6.41
N ILE A 102 7.11 5.17 -6.73
CA ILE A 102 5.73 5.62 -6.65
C ILE A 102 5.04 4.78 -5.58
N GLU A 103 4.56 5.43 -4.54
CA GLU A 103 3.80 4.83 -3.45
C GLU A 103 2.34 5.19 -3.60
N LEU A 104 1.49 4.17 -3.69
CA LEU A 104 0.03 4.33 -3.73
C LEU A 104 -0.53 3.91 -2.37
N GLY A 105 -0.70 4.88 -1.48
CA GLY A 105 -1.33 4.69 -0.18
C GLY A 105 -2.85 4.59 -0.27
N GLY A 106 -3.51 4.38 0.88
CA GLY A 106 -4.97 4.34 0.96
C GLY A 106 -5.61 5.69 0.61
N GLU A 107 -5.04 6.78 1.10
CA GLU A 107 -5.60 8.15 0.96
C GLU A 107 -4.67 9.08 0.20
N ASP A 108 -3.40 8.76 0.06
CA ASP A 108 -2.38 9.55 -0.62
C ASP A 108 -1.63 8.74 -1.67
N ALA A 109 -1.03 9.45 -2.61
CA ALA A 109 -0.07 8.92 -3.55
C ALA A 109 1.19 9.79 -3.47
N LYS A 110 2.36 9.15 -3.42
CA LYS A 110 3.64 9.84 -3.32
C LYS A 110 4.55 9.40 -4.45
N ILE A 111 5.29 10.35 -5.02
CA ILE A 111 6.43 10.07 -5.88
C ILE A 111 7.69 10.51 -5.15
N ILE A 112 8.67 9.63 -5.06
CA ILE A 112 9.92 9.82 -4.33
C ILE A 112 11.06 9.71 -5.32
N TYR A 113 11.87 10.76 -5.43
CA TYR A 113 13.06 10.80 -6.27
C TYR A 113 14.29 10.58 -5.41
N PHE A 114 15.24 9.78 -5.89
CA PHE A 114 16.50 9.46 -5.19
C PHE A 114 17.73 10.10 -5.85
N THR A 115 17.55 10.77 -6.96
CA THR A 115 18.65 11.45 -7.68
C THR A 115 19.00 12.78 -6.99
N ASN A 116 20.25 12.93 -6.56
CA ASN A 116 20.76 14.11 -5.84
C ASN A 116 20.14 14.38 -4.46
N GLY A 117 19.72 13.35 -3.76
CA GLY A 117 19.05 13.41 -2.47
C GLY A 117 17.63 12.88 -2.55
N ILE A 118 16.91 12.92 -1.43
CA ILE A 118 15.51 12.47 -1.38
C ILE A 118 14.61 13.69 -1.55
N ASP A 119 13.87 13.75 -2.67
CA ASP A 119 12.78 14.70 -2.89
C ASP A 119 11.47 13.91 -2.99
N GLN A 120 10.39 14.40 -2.37
CA GLN A 120 9.10 13.78 -2.46
C GLN A 120 8.01 14.77 -2.86
N ARG A 121 7.05 14.29 -3.64
CA ARG A 121 5.83 15.01 -3.95
C ARG A 121 4.65 14.12 -3.66
N MET A 122 3.58 14.71 -3.13
CA MET A 122 2.33 14.02 -2.83
C MET A 122 1.23 14.59 -3.73
N ASN A 123 0.22 13.76 -4.00
CA ASN A 123 -1.02 14.24 -4.59
C ASN A 123 -1.66 15.29 -3.65
N GLY A 124 -2.52 16.13 -4.23
CA GLY A 124 -3.26 17.13 -3.47
C GLY A 124 -4.35 16.51 -2.57
N ILE A 125 -5.42 17.27 -2.34
CA ILE A 125 -6.49 16.96 -1.37
C ILE A 125 -7.40 15.80 -1.82
N CYS A 126 -7.28 15.31 -3.05
CA CYS A 126 -8.21 14.32 -3.61
C CYS A 126 -7.60 12.92 -3.61
N ALA A 127 -8.38 11.92 -3.18
CA ALA A 127 -7.99 10.51 -3.20
C ALA A 127 -7.91 9.89 -4.62
N GLY A 128 -8.11 10.67 -5.70
CA GLY A 128 -7.93 10.21 -7.08
C GLY A 128 -6.49 9.71 -7.30
N GLY A 129 -6.35 8.56 -7.93
CA GLY A 129 -5.06 7.93 -8.16
C GLY A 129 -4.46 7.21 -6.94
N THR A 130 -5.22 7.02 -5.87
CA THR A 130 -4.79 6.29 -4.66
C THR A 130 -5.31 4.86 -4.63
N GLY A 131 -4.86 4.08 -3.64
CA GLY A 131 -5.37 2.74 -3.39
C GLY A 131 -6.88 2.72 -3.14
N SER A 132 -7.42 3.68 -2.40
CA SER A 132 -8.88 3.80 -2.18
C SER A 132 -9.65 4.08 -3.47
N PHE A 133 -9.08 4.84 -4.40
CA PHE A 133 -9.67 5.03 -5.72
C PHE A 133 -9.75 3.69 -6.48
N ILE A 134 -8.66 2.92 -6.51
CA ILE A 134 -8.63 1.60 -7.15
C ILE A 134 -9.67 0.67 -6.52
N ASP A 135 -9.78 0.64 -5.19
CA ASP A 135 -10.77 -0.17 -4.49
C ASP A 135 -12.22 0.22 -4.81
N GLN A 136 -12.50 1.53 -4.88
CA GLN A 136 -13.83 2.00 -5.26
C GLN A 136 -14.21 1.59 -6.69
N MET A 137 -13.25 1.68 -7.61
CA MET A 137 -13.47 1.28 -9.01
C MET A 137 -13.59 -0.23 -9.15
N ALA A 138 -12.79 -1.00 -8.40
CA ALA A 138 -12.92 -2.45 -8.34
C ALA A 138 -14.30 -2.88 -7.82
N SER A 139 -14.78 -2.24 -6.75
CA SER A 139 -16.12 -2.49 -6.21
C SER A 139 -17.23 -2.19 -7.22
N LEU A 140 -17.08 -1.12 -8.00
CA LEU A 140 -18.02 -0.78 -9.07
C LEU A 140 -18.13 -1.90 -10.14
N LEU A 141 -17.01 -2.56 -10.43
CA LEU A 141 -16.95 -3.69 -11.35
C LEU A 141 -17.22 -5.06 -10.67
N GLN A 142 -17.65 -5.04 -9.39
CA GLN A 142 -17.92 -6.23 -8.58
C GLN A 142 -16.71 -7.17 -8.44
N THR A 143 -15.55 -6.60 -8.15
CA THR A 143 -14.30 -7.31 -7.95
C THR A 143 -13.46 -6.60 -6.86
N ASP A 144 -12.25 -7.08 -6.62
CA ASP A 144 -11.22 -6.45 -5.79
C ASP A 144 -10.05 -5.94 -6.66
N ALA A 145 -9.03 -5.37 -6.03
CA ALA A 145 -7.86 -4.86 -6.73
C ALA A 145 -7.12 -5.96 -7.52
N THR A 146 -7.07 -7.19 -6.99
CA THR A 146 -6.47 -8.34 -7.67
C THR A 146 -7.25 -8.72 -8.91
N GLY A 147 -8.58 -8.86 -8.79
CA GLY A 147 -9.45 -9.17 -9.92
C GLY A 147 -9.47 -8.04 -10.96
N LEU A 148 -9.40 -6.77 -10.52
CA LEU A 148 -9.26 -5.64 -11.45
C LEU A 148 -7.98 -5.76 -12.28
N ASN A 149 -6.85 -6.12 -11.64
CA ASN A 149 -5.58 -6.36 -12.33
C ASN A 149 -5.68 -7.52 -13.34
N GLU A 150 -6.35 -8.62 -12.98
CA GLU A 150 -6.53 -9.74 -13.90
C GLU A 150 -7.38 -9.37 -15.12
N TYR A 151 -8.47 -8.60 -14.94
CA TYR A 151 -9.23 -8.07 -16.06
C TYR A 151 -8.37 -7.19 -16.97
N ALA A 152 -7.63 -6.25 -16.41
CA ALA A 152 -6.83 -5.29 -17.16
C ALA A 152 -5.78 -5.95 -18.09
N LYS A 153 -5.32 -7.16 -17.81
CA LYS A 153 -4.34 -7.88 -18.65
C LYS A 153 -4.87 -8.23 -20.04
N ASN A 154 -6.19 -8.31 -20.21
CA ASN A 154 -6.85 -8.79 -21.44
C ASN A 154 -7.61 -7.67 -22.17
N TYR A 155 -7.32 -6.40 -21.88
CA TYR A 155 -7.98 -5.27 -22.51
C TYR A 155 -7.72 -5.20 -24.02
N GLN A 156 -8.66 -4.59 -24.74
CA GLN A 156 -8.56 -4.30 -26.17
C GLN A 156 -8.68 -2.81 -26.45
N SER A 157 -9.36 -2.07 -25.58
CA SER A 157 -9.60 -0.64 -25.74
C SER A 157 -9.39 0.11 -24.43
N ILE A 158 -8.96 1.37 -24.52
CA ILE A 158 -8.81 2.30 -23.39
C ILE A 158 -9.79 3.45 -23.57
N TYR A 159 -10.60 3.69 -22.54
CA TYR A 159 -11.54 4.81 -22.50
C TYR A 159 -10.97 5.97 -21.65
N PRO A 160 -11.23 7.23 -22.00
CA PRO A 160 -10.86 8.35 -21.16
C PRO A 160 -11.71 8.36 -19.90
N ILE A 161 -11.06 8.27 -18.74
CA ILE A 161 -11.67 8.32 -17.41
C ILE A 161 -10.98 9.44 -16.62
N ALA A 162 -11.78 10.23 -15.87
CA ALA A 162 -11.25 11.30 -15.04
C ALA A 162 -10.33 10.75 -13.93
N ALA A 163 -9.07 11.18 -13.94
CA ALA A 163 -8.05 10.71 -13.00
C ALA A 163 -8.12 11.40 -11.61
N ARG A 164 -8.71 12.59 -11.53
CA ARG A 164 -8.59 13.46 -10.35
C ARG A 164 -9.64 13.29 -9.27
N CYS A 165 -10.77 12.64 -9.58
CA CYS A 165 -11.90 12.54 -8.67
C CYS A 165 -12.65 11.23 -8.88
N GLY A 166 -12.77 10.40 -7.84
CA GLY A 166 -13.53 9.15 -7.89
C GLY A 166 -15.00 9.32 -8.25
N VAL A 167 -15.61 10.47 -7.93
CA VAL A 167 -16.99 10.77 -8.31
C VAL A 167 -17.09 10.95 -9.84
N PHE A 168 -16.21 11.77 -10.43
CA PHE A 168 -16.19 11.96 -11.88
C PHE A 168 -15.80 10.69 -12.62
N ALA A 169 -14.81 9.93 -12.13
CA ALA A 169 -14.47 8.64 -12.69
C ALA A 169 -15.68 7.69 -12.74
N LYS A 170 -16.47 7.64 -11.67
CA LYS A 170 -17.70 6.84 -11.64
C LYS A 170 -18.74 7.32 -12.65
N THR A 171 -18.88 8.62 -12.84
CA THR A 171 -19.80 9.18 -13.84
C THR A 171 -19.33 8.94 -15.28
N ASP A 172 -18.04 8.80 -15.51
CA ASP A 172 -17.49 8.42 -16.81
C ASP A 172 -17.67 6.93 -17.10
N ILE A 173 -17.47 6.08 -16.07
CA ILE A 173 -17.56 4.62 -16.22
C ILE A 173 -18.99 4.12 -16.38
N GLN A 174 -19.97 4.73 -15.69
CA GLN A 174 -21.34 4.23 -15.70
C GLN A 174 -22.00 4.22 -17.08
N PRO A 175 -21.86 5.25 -17.94
CA PRO A 175 -22.34 5.20 -19.32
C PRO A 175 -21.65 4.09 -20.13
N LEU A 176 -20.33 3.92 -19.98
CA LEU A 176 -19.57 2.90 -20.70
C LEU A 176 -20.07 1.48 -20.36
N ILE A 177 -20.40 1.21 -19.08
CA ILE A 177 -21.03 -0.05 -18.66
C ILE A 177 -22.37 -0.24 -19.39
N ASN A 178 -23.19 0.80 -19.45
CA ASN A 178 -24.51 0.76 -20.11
C ASN A 178 -24.40 0.57 -21.64
N GLU A 179 -23.31 1.03 -22.23
CA GLU A 179 -23.00 0.87 -23.67
C GLU A 179 -22.34 -0.48 -23.99
N GLY A 180 -22.08 -1.30 -22.97
CA GLY A 180 -21.56 -2.66 -23.13
C GLY A 180 -20.03 -2.76 -23.17
N ALA A 181 -19.31 -1.76 -22.65
CA ALA A 181 -17.85 -1.86 -22.46
C ALA A 181 -17.51 -3.06 -21.57
N THR A 182 -16.44 -3.77 -21.94
CA THR A 182 -16.01 -4.97 -21.20
C THR A 182 -15.36 -4.61 -19.87
N LYS A 183 -15.39 -5.52 -18.90
CA LYS A 183 -14.68 -5.32 -17.63
C LYS A 183 -13.17 -5.18 -17.83
N GLU A 184 -12.63 -5.86 -18.81
CA GLU A 184 -11.23 -5.84 -19.22
C GLU A 184 -10.81 -4.43 -19.67
N ASP A 185 -11.57 -3.83 -20.55
CA ASP A 185 -11.31 -2.48 -21.06
C ASP A 185 -11.50 -1.42 -19.98
N LEU A 186 -12.55 -1.54 -19.17
CA LEU A 186 -12.80 -0.64 -18.05
C LEU A 186 -11.70 -0.72 -16.99
N ALA A 187 -11.23 -1.92 -16.65
CA ALA A 187 -10.16 -2.12 -15.69
C ALA A 187 -8.84 -1.48 -16.17
N ALA A 188 -8.46 -1.70 -17.42
CA ALA A 188 -7.29 -1.07 -18.01
C ALA A 188 -7.42 0.45 -18.05
N SER A 189 -8.61 0.97 -18.38
CA SER A 189 -8.90 2.40 -18.41
C SER A 189 -8.82 3.06 -17.05
N ILE A 190 -9.24 2.35 -15.97
CA ILE A 190 -9.10 2.78 -14.58
C ILE A 190 -7.61 2.89 -14.20
N PHE A 191 -6.79 1.88 -14.52
CA PHE A 191 -5.35 1.96 -14.25
C PHE A 191 -4.67 3.06 -15.08
N GLN A 192 -5.08 3.26 -16.34
CA GLN A 192 -4.58 4.37 -17.14
C GLN A 192 -4.91 5.73 -16.50
N ALA A 193 -6.10 5.88 -15.91
CA ALA A 193 -6.47 7.09 -15.18
C ALA A 193 -5.60 7.33 -13.93
N VAL A 194 -5.15 6.26 -13.25
CA VAL A 194 -4.23 6.37 -12.09
C VAL A 194 -2.84 6.86 -12.52
N VAL A 195 -2.38 6.47 -13.71
CA VAL A 195 -1.04 6.82 -14.22
C VAL A 195 -0.98 8.24 -14.79
N ASN A 196 -2.10 8.82 -15.23
CA ASN A 196 -2.18 10.17 -15.80
C ASN A 196 -2.19 11.26 -14.72
#